data_7f21e4cf04e1ee284dc2238f0a64a0a9
#
_entry.id   7f21e4cf04e1ee284dc2238f0a64a0a9
#
_cell.length_a   1.000
_cell.length_b   1.000
_cell.length_c   1.000
_cell.angle_alpha   90.00
_cell.angle_beta   90.00
_cell.angle_gamma   90.00
#
_symmetry.space_group_name_H-M   'P 1'
#
loop_
_entity.id
_entity.type
_entity.pdbx_description
1 polymer ?
#
loop_
_entity_poly.entity_id
_entity_poly.type
_entity_poly.pdbx_seq_one_letter_code
_entity_poly.pdbx_strand_id
1 'polypeptide(L)'
;MLGISIYPEKQDKNEIFNYLELAHKYGFKRIFSCLLSATTNKDETIKIFSEINEYAHKLGFTIILDVNPRVFDQFGASYDDLTFFSELKADGIRLDMGFDGKKEADMTFNPQNLMIEINISNDNKYFDNILSYNPNKEKLIASHNFYPQAYTGLSLDFFKRITQKFKDNNIKTAAFITSHSAKVGPWVLSHGLVSLEILRNMRIDSQYKFYRATGLIDDTIIGNSFASEEELKLLSKVDQNPIISFRLEKDSIKNNTEIENTILFDNPHFRRGDTNDYSVRSTQSRVKYKSEDFTAHNTPEILRKGDVVICNNNYGQYKGELQIILQEQKNIDYGKSVVGRIVEEEIILLDYLKPLERFTFEK
;
A
#
# COMPACT_ATOMS: atom_id res chain seq x y z
N MET A 1 -8.65 0.19 0.26
CA MET A 1 -9.13 1.52 0.73
C MET A 1 -7.94 2.29 1.28
N LEU A 2 -7.89 3.62 1.08
CA LEU A 2 -6.83 4.47 1.64
C LEU A 2 -7.20 4.95 3.05
N GLY A 3 -6.22 4.95 3.96
CA GLY A 3 -6.35 5.41 5.32
C GLY A 3 -5.21 6.35 5.75
N ILE A 4 -5.48 7.11 6.80
CA ILE A 4 -4.53 8.00 7.47
C ILE A 4 -4.44 7.65 8.96
N SER A 5 -3.37 8.10 9.60
CA SER A 5 -3.24 8.05 11.07
C SER A 5 -3.41 9.43 11.66
N ILE A 6 -4.04 9.50 12.84
CA ILE A 6 -4.09 10.69 13.68
C ILE A 6 -3.72 10.33 15.12
N TYR A 7 -3.15 11.27 15.83
CA TYR A 7 -2.66 11.11 17.21
C TYR A 7 -3.18 12.27 18.07
N PRO A 8 -4.47 12.27 18.50
CA PRO A 8 -5.15 13.40 19.15
C PRO A 8 -4.43 13.96 20.36
N GLU A 9 -3.67 13.13 21.08
CA GLU A 9 -2.92 13.56 22.26
C GLU A 9 -1.63 14.34 21.95
N LYS A 10 -1.21 14.33 20.68
CA LYS A 10 0.05 14.96 20.22
C LYS A 10 -0.17 16.04 19.19
N GLN A 11 -1.41 16.33 18.84
CA GLN A 11 -1.76 17.18 17.72
C GLN A 11 -2.84 18.19 18.14
N ASP A 12 -2.78 19.38 17.57
CA ASP A 12 -3.86 20.34 17.72
C ASP A 12 -5.14 19.86 17.01
N LYS A 13 -6.28 20.03 17.66
CA LYS A 13 -7.56 19.57 17.13
C LYS A 13 -7.93 20.22 15.80
N ASN A 14 -7.66 21.52 15.62
CA ASN A 14 -7.99 22.19 14.37
C ASN A 14 -7.09 21.75 13.24
N GLU A 15 -5.81 21.43 13.53
CA GLU A 15 -4.92 20.84 12.55
C GLU A 15 -5.40 19.45 12.14
N ILE A 16 -5.92 18.64 13.08
CA ILE A 16 -6.54 17.35 12.77
C ILE A 16 -7.75 17.56 11.85
N PHE A 17 -8.67 18.50 12.15
CA PHE A 17 -9.85 18.76 11.32
C PHE A 17 -9.46 19.15 9.90
N ASN A 18 -8.52 20.07 9.75
CA ASN A 18 -8.01 20.47 8.44
C ASN A 18 -7.40 19.27 7.66
N TYR A 19 -6.68 18.39 8.37
CA TYR A 19 -6.09 17.20 7.76
C TYR A 19 -7.15 16.17 7.35
N LEU A 20 -8.21 16.00 8.14
CA LEU A 20 -9.36 15.15 7.80
C LEU A 20 -10.08 15.64 6.54
N GLU A 21 -10.33 16.96 6.43
CA GLU A 21 -10.93 17.56 5.23
C GLU A 21 -10.04 17.33 4.00
N LEU A 22 -8.74 17.56 4.16
CA LEU A 22 -7.77 17.35 3.08
C LEU A 22 -7.74 15.90 2.64
N ALA A 23 -7.67 14.95 3.57
CA ALA A 23 -7.67 13.52 3.26
C ALA A 23 -9.00 13.08 2.63
N HIS A 24 -10.14 13.58 3.12
CA HIS A 24 -11.45 13.34 2.51
C HIS A 24 -11.52 13.81 1.07
N LYS A 25 -11.02 15.02 0.76
CA LYS A 25 -10.91 15.58 -0.61
C LYS A 25 -10.22 14.61 -1.58
N TYR A 26 -9.22 13.86 -1.10
CA TYR A 26 -8.46 12.90 -1.88
C TYR A 26 -8.96 11.45 -1.77
N GLY A 27 -10.16 11.23 -1.21
CA GLY A 27 -10.84 9.93 -1.21
C GLY A 27 -10.40 8.97 -0.10
N PHE A 28 -9.68 9.43 0.91
CA PHE A 28 -9.36 8.62 2.08
C PHE A 28 -10.61 8.34 2.89
N LYS A 29 -10.71 7.12 3.45
CA LYS A 29 -11.93 6.63 4.12
C LYS A 29 -11.69 5.93 5.44
N ARG A 30 -10.44 5.70 5.83
CA ARG A 30 -10.09 5.00 7.07
C ARG A 30 -9.17 5.85 7.94
N ILE A 31 -9.41 5.83 9.25
CA ILE A 31 -8.55 6.44 10.25
C ILE A 31 -8.02 5.34 11.18
N PHE A 32 -6.72 5.34 11.37
CA PHE A 32 -6.06 4.70 12.49
C PHE A 32 -5.77 5.77 13.55
N SER A 33 -6.15 5.51 14.80
CA SER A 33 -5.84 6.38 15.92
C SER A 33 -5.40 5.58 17.13
N CYS A 34 -4.43 6.06 17.88
CA CYS A 34 -3.77 5.28 18.93
C CYS A 34 -4.17 5.80 20.33
N LEU A 35 -4.66 4.90 21.18
CA LEU A 35 -4.94 5.15 22.59
C LEU A 35 -3.82 4.70 23.55
N LEU A 36 -2.75 4.10 23.02
CA LEU A 36 -1.67 3.52 23.83
C LEU A 36 -0.89 4.55 24.66
N SER A 37 -0.92 5.80 24.24
CA SER A 37 -0.27 6.93 24.92
C SER A 37 -1.24 7.79 25.74
N ALA A 38 -2.53 7.38 25.85
CA ALA A 38 -3.52 8.13 26.60
C ALA A 38 -3.12 8.26 28.08
N THR A 39 -2.86 9.49 28.51
CA THR A 39 -2.48 9.85 29.89
C THR A 39 -3.55 10.62 30.61
N THR A 40 -4.56 11.10 29.88
CA THR A 40 -5.69 11.87 30.38
C THR A 40 -6.69 10.99 31.15
N ASN A 41 -7.53 11.64 31.95
CA ASN A 41 -8.62 10.93 32.61
C ASN A 41 -9.68 10.47 31.60
N LYS A 42 -10.58 9.56 32.02
CA LYS A 42 -11.59 8.94 31.18
C LYS A 42 -12.49 9.98 30.48
N ASP A 43 -13.00 10.94 31.23
CA ASP A 43 -13.98 11.92 30.72
C ASP A 43 -13.34 12.86 29.67
N GLU A 44 -12.11 13.27 29.92
CA GLU A 44 -11.35 14.10 28.97
C GLU A 44 -11.01 13.32 27.70
N THR A 45 -10.60 12.05 27.82
CA THR A 45 -10.34 11.17 26.68
C THR A 45 -11.61 10.99 25.84
N ILE A 46 -12.76 10.71 26.47
CA ILE A 46 -14.05 10.61 25.79
C ILE A 46 -14.36 11.91 25.04
N LYS A 47 -14.22 13.04 25.69
CA LYS A 47 -14.53 14.35 25.09
C LYS A 47 -13.66 14.62 23.85
N ILE A 48 -12.35 14.43 23.94
CA ILE A 48 -11.42 14.71 22.85
C ILE A 48 -11.68 13.78 21.66
N PHE A 49 -11.71 12.46 21.92
CA PHE A 49 -11.84 11.48 20.84
C PHE A 49 -13.25 11.50 20.23
N SER A 50 -14.32 11.61 21.02
CA SER A 50 -15.68 11.63 20.47
C SER A 50 -15.89 12.83 19.54
N GLU A 51 -15.40 14.02 19.91
CA GLU A 51 -15.52 15.21 19.07
C GLU A 51 -14.80 15.06 17.72
N ILE A 52 -13.56 14.55 17.74
CA ILE A 52 -12.78 14.30 16.53
C ILE A 52 -13.43 13.22 15.67
N ASN A 53 -13.86 12.13 16.29
CA ASN A 53 -14.44 10.98 15.59
C ASN A 53 -15.83 11.32 15.02
N GLU A 54 -16.66 12.10 15.71
CA GLU A 54 -17.91 12.59 15.15
C GLU A 54 -17.69 13.49 13.94
N TYR A 55 -16.65 14.32 13.96
CA TYR A 55 -16.29 15.13 12.79
C TYR A 55 -15.82 14.23 11.63
N ALA A 56 -14.99 13.24 11.91
CA ALA A 56 -14.53 12.29 10.91
C ALA A 56 -15.68 11.49 10.29
N HIS A 57 -16.69 11.09 11.09
CA HIS A 57 -17.89 10.42 10.59
C HIS A 57 -18.70 11.31 9.62
N LYS A 58 -18.82 12.63 9.87
CA LYS A 58 -19.49 13.55 8.93
C LYS A 58 -18.79 13.59 7.57
N LEU A 59 -17.49 13.32 7.53
CA LEU A 59 -16.70 13.20 6.31
C LEU A 59 -16.69 11.76 5.73
N GLY A 60 -17.36 10.81 6.42
CA GLY A 60 -17.50 9.43 5.96
C GLY A 60 -16.28 8.55 6.21
N PHE A 61 -15.48 8.84 7.24
CA PHE A 61 -14.39 7.97 7.68
C PHE A 61 -14.90 6.84 8.58
N THR A 62 -14.20 5.71 8.50
CA THR A 62 -14.26 4.60 9.47
C THR A 62 -13.06 4.72 10.42
N ILE A 63 -13.30 4.66 11.72
CA ILE A 63 -12.28 4.90 12.75
C ILE A 63 -11.97 3.61 13.51
N ILE A 64 -10.71 3.18 13.50
CA ILE A 64 -10.20 2.05 14.27
C ILE A 64 -9.21 2.58 15.31
N LEU A 65 -9.49 2.29 16.58
CA LEU A 65 -8.66 2.71 17.71
C LEU A 65 -7.68 1.60 18.10
N ASP A 66 -6.40 1.92 18.13
CA ASP A 66 -5.35 0.99 18.56
C ASP A 66 -5.25 0.94 20.08
N VAL A 67 -5.43 -0.25 20.64
CA VAL A 67 -5.55 -0.50 22.08
C VAL A 67 -4.73 -1.73 22.50
N ASN A 68 -4.46 -1.83 23.79
CA ASN A 68 -3.88 -3.01 24.41
C ASN A 68 -4.58 -3.32 25.76
N PRO A 69 -4.29 -4.43 26.44
CA PRO A 69 -4.92 -4.78 27.73
C PRO A 69 -4.79 -3.65 28.79
N ARG A 70 -3.70 -2.87 28.80
CA ARG A 70 -3.54 -1.74 29.71
C ARG A 70 -4.59 -0.66 29.49
N VAL A 71 -5.00 -0.38 28.27
CA VAL A 71 -6.05 0.59 27.94
C VAL A 71 -7.38 0.11 28.50
N PHE A 72 -7.68 -1.19 28.42
CA PHE A 72 -8.87 -1.77 29.04
C PHE A 72 -8.89 -1.55 30.56
N ASP A 73 -7.80 -1.87 31.24
CA ASP A 73 -7.67 -1.67 32.69
C ASP A 73 -7.80 -0.18 33.07
N GLN A 74 -7.11 0.70 32.34
CA GLN A 74 -7.05 2.13 32.63
C GLN A 74 -8.41 2.81 32.56
N PHE A 75 -9.24 2.42 31.60
CA PHE A 75 -10.56 3.06 31.35
C PHE A 75 -11.75 2.22 31.84
N GLY A 76 -11.49 1.09 32.48
CA GLY A 76 -12.53 0.21 33.01
C GLY A 76 -13.35 -0.45 31.94
N ALA A 77 -12.76 -0.71 30.76
CA ALA A 77 -13.36 -1.52 29.73
C ALA A 77 -13.04 -3.01 29.95
N SER A 78 -13.82 -3.90 29.36
CA SER A 78 -13.54 -5.32 29.36
C SER A 78 -13.82 -5.93 27.99
N TYR A 79 -13.35 -7.14 27.73
CA TYR A 79 -13.67 -7.86 26.50
C TYR A 79 -15.17 -8.26 26.42
N ASP A 80 -15.90 -8.22 27.54
CA ASP A 80 -17.36 -8.47 27.60
C ASP A 80 -18.16 -7.17 27.43
N ASP A 81 -17.53 -6.01 27.63
CA ASP A 81 -18.18 -4.71 27.52
C ASP A 81 -17.24 -3.68 26.84
N LEU A 82 -17.53 -3.38 25.60
CA LEU A 82 -16.80 -2.42 24.76
C LEU A 82 -17.45 -1.03 24.73
N THR A 83 -18.38 -0.72 25.68
CA THR A 83 -19.14 0.53 25.72
C THR A 83 -18.22 1.76 25.70
N PHE A 84 -17.10 1.73 26.43
CA PHE A 84 -16.12 2.83 26.42
C PHE A 84 -15.68 3.21 25.00
N PHE A 85 -15.33 2.23 24.15
CA PHE A 85 -14.89 2.52 22.79
C PHE A 85 -16.03 3.02 21.88
N SER A 86 -17.25 2.58 22.15
CA SER A 86 -18.44 3.13 21.49
C SER A 86 -18.74 4.58 21.90
N GLU A 87 -18.48 4.96 23.16
CA GLU A 87 -18.57 6.34 23.63
C GLU A 87 -17.55 7.24 22.95
N LEU A 88 -16.35 6.73 22.63
CA LEU A 88 -15.35 7.40 21.79
C LEU A 88 -15.80 7.55 20.33
N LYS A 89 -16.95 7.01 19.94
CA LYS A 89 -17.43 6.94 18.54
C LYS A 89 -16.47 6.20 17.60
N ALA A 90 -15.86 5.14 18.11
CA ALA A 90 -15.07 4.23 17.27
C ALA A 90 -15.98 3.32 16.45
N ASP A 91 -15.54 2.90 15.27
CA ASP A 91 -16.14 1.85 14.46
C ASP A 91 -15.51 0.48 14.75
N GLY A 92 -14.35 0.47 15.39
CA GLY A 92 -13.67 -0.74 15.81
C GLY A 92 -12.46 -0.45 16.68
N ILE A 93 -11.93 -1.53 17.23
CA ILE A 93 -10.69 -1.51 18.02
C ILE A 93 -9.66 -2.46 17.41
N ARG A 94 -8.41 -2.06 17.41
CA ARG A 94 -7.27 -2.88 17.05
C ARG A 94 -6.56 -3.35 18.32
N LEU A 95 -6.43 -4.64 18.46
CA LEU A 95 -5.72 -5.25 19.58
C LEU A 95 -4.23 -5.37 19.22
N ASP A 96 -3.41 -4.41 19.67
CA ASP A 96 -1.95 -4.45 19.46
C ASP A 96 -1.34 -5.70 20.10
N MET A 97 -1.80 -6.03 21.30
CA MET A 97 -1.57 -7.31 21.99
C MET A 97 -2.91 -8.01 22.19
N GLY A 98 -2.96 -9.28 21.83
CA GLY A 98 -4.14 -10.09 22.02
C GLY A 98 -4.29 -10.64 23.44
N PHE A 99 -5.39 -11.35 23.64
CA PHE A 99 -5.70 -12.06 24.89
C PHE A 99 -5.37 -13.57 24.77
N ASP A 100 -6.42 -14.41 24.57
CA ASP A 100 -6.28 -15.87 24.59
C ASP A 100 -6.90 -16.57 23.35
N GLY A 101 -7.40 -15.81 22.39
CA GLY A 101 -8.08 -16.29 21.18
C GLY A 101 -9.58 -16.46 21.37
N LYS A 102 -10.05 -16.95 22.51
CA LYS A 102 -11.47 -17.05 22.81
C LYS A 102 -12.09 -15.68 23.01
N LYS A 103 -11.46 -14.81 23.77
CA LYS A 103 -11.91 -13.43 24.01
C LYS A 103 -12.04 -12.64 22.72
N GLU A 104 -11.08 -12.76 21.81
CA GLU A 104 -11.16 -12.12 20.49
C GLU A 104 -12.35 -12.64 19.68
N ALA A 105 -12.57 -13.94 19.70
CA ALA A 105 -13.73 -14.53 19.02
C ALA A 105 -15.04 -14.03 19.62
N ASP A 106 -15.17 -14.03 20.95
CA ASP A 106 -16.34 -13.54 21.66
C ASP A 106 -16.60 -12.04 21.39
N MET A 107 -15.54 -11.21 21.40
CA MET A 107 -15.64 -9.77 21.07
C MET A 107 -16.21 -9.51 19.67
N THR A 108 -16.07 -10.43 18.71
CA THR A 108 -16.67 -10.25 17.38
C THR A 108 -18.21 -10.25 17.40
N PHE A 109 -18.83 -10.67 18.49
CA PHE A 109 -20.27 -10.64 18.71
C PHE A 109 -20.73 -9.51 19.65
N ASN A 110 -19.87 -8.50 19.87
CA ASN A 110 -20.16 -7.40 20.78
C ASN A 110 -21.45 -6.64 20.42
N PRO A 111 -22.27 -6.24 21.42
CA PRO A 111 -23.53 -5.54 21.17
C PRO A 111 -23.34 -4.09 20.68
N GLN A 112 -22.15 -3.52 20.84
CA GLN A 112 -21.79 -2.19 20.34
C GLN A 112 -21.52 -2.18 18.84
N ASN A 113 -21.53 -3.35 18.19
CA ASN A 113 -21.33 -3.51 16.74
C ASN A 113 -19.93 -3.09 16.23
N LEU A 114 -18.92 -3.06 17.10
CA LEU A 114 -17.56 -2.69 16.76
C LEU A 114 -16.85 -3.78 15.95
N MET A 115 -16.01 -3.37 15.01
CA MET A 115 -15.03 -4.24 14.35
C MET A 115 -13.93 -4.62 15.33
N ILE A 116 -13.47 -5.85 15.28
CA ILE A 116 -12.31 -6.31 16.04
C ILE A 116 -11.16 -6.54 15.07
N GLU A 117 -10.13 -5.73 15.22
CA GLU A 117 -8.93 -5.83 14.39
C GLU A 117 -7.80 -6.49 15.18
N ILE A 118 -7.25 -7.57 14.64
CA ILE A 118 -6.16 -8.31 15.28
C ILE A 118 -4.81 -8.05 14.56
N ASN A 119 -3.73 -8.17 15.34
CA ASN A 119 -2.37 -8.02 14.85
C ASN A 119 -1.91 -9.27 14.09
N ILE A 120 -1.54 -9.12 12.81
CA ILE A 120 -1.07 -10.21 11.96
C ILE A 120 0.46 -10.29 11.83
N SER A 121 1.20 -9.44 12.52
CA SER A 121 2.67 -9.40 12.42
C SER A 121 3.38 -10.49 13.23
N ASN A 122 2.67 -11.52 13.66
CA ASN A 122 3.21 -12.63 14.43
C ASN A 122 2.93 -13.97 13.76
N ASP A 123 3.94 -14.83 13.72
CA ASP A 123 3.80 -16.20 13.21
C ASP A 123 3.64 -17.19 14.37
N ASN A 124 2.54 -17.06 15.06
CA ASN A 124 2.14 -17.97 16.14
C ASN A 124 0.78 -18.61 15.81
N LYS A 125 0.30 -19.46 16.67
CA LYS A 125 -1.02 -20.14 16.51
C LYS A 125 -2.21 -19.27 16.95
N TYR A 126 -2.01 -17.98 17.20
CA TYR A 126 -3.03 -17.08 17.71
C TYR A 126 -4.24 -16.97 16.80
N PHE A 127 -4.04 -16.73 15.51
CA PHE A 127 -5.14 -16.68 14.55
C PHE A 127 -5.89 -18.01 14.43
N ASP A 128 -5.15 -19.15 14.37
CA ASP A 128 -5.77 -20.47 14.33
C ASP A 128 -6.61 -20.73 15.58
N ASN A 129 -6.13 -20.26 16.74
CA ASN A 129 -6.84 -20.37 17.99
C ASN A 129 -8.13 -19.52 17.99
N ILE A 130 -8.09 -18.28 17.50
CA ILE A 130 -9.30 -17.45 17.34
C ILE A 130 -10.31 -18.17 16.44
N LEU A 131 -9.88 -18.68 15.29
CA LEU A 131 -10.77 -19.39 14.35
C LEU A 131 -11.40 -20.62 14.96
N SER A 132 -10.73 -21.32 15.89
CA SER A 132 -11.26 -22.52 16.57
C SER A 132 -12.50 -22.23 17.43
N TYR A 133 -12.70 -20.96 17.83
CA TYR A 133 -13.88 -20.49 18.57
C TYR A 133 -14.98 -19.89 17.68
N ASN A 134 -14.91 -20.08 16.35
CA ASN A 134 -15.91 -19.63 15.38
C ASN A 134 -16.30 -18.14 15.50
N PRO A 135 -15.36 -17.20 15.32
CA PRO A 135 -15.63 -15.77 15.39
C PRO A 135 -16.61 -15.34 14.28
N ASN A 136 -17.32 -14.24 14.50
CA ASN A 136 -18.04 -13.56 13.43
C ASN A 136 -17.02 -12.92 12.46
N LYS A 137 -16.74 -13.59 11.35
CA LYS A 137 -15.74 -13.13 10.37
C LYS A 137 -16.08 -11.79 9.70
N GLU A 138 -17.35 -11.39 9.69
CA GLU A 138 -17.76 -10.07 9.17
C GLU A 138 -17.31 -8.93 10.08
N LYS A 139 -17.08 -9.21 11.35
CA LYS A 139 -16.60 -8.27 12.36
C LYS A 139 -15.11 -8.44 12.69
N LEU A 140 -14.45 -9.41 12.09
CA LEU A 140 -13.02 -9.66 12.29
C LEU A 140 -12.21 -9.10 11.11
N ILE A 141 -11.29 -8.20 11.41
CA ILE A 141 -10.32 -7.66 10.45
C ILE A 141 -8.91 -7.77 11.04
N ALA A 142 -7.90 -7.50 10.25
CA ALA A 142 -6.53 -7.67 10.69
C ALA A 142 -5.58 -6.64 10.09
N SER A 143 -4.55 -6.22 10.83
CA SER A 143 -3.52 -5.33 10.33
C SER A 143 -2.13 -5.72 10.78
N HIS A 144 -1.15 -5.40 9.95
CA HIS A 144 0.25 -5.44 10.34
C HIS A 144 0.58 -4.33 11.34
N ASN A 145 1.65 -4.52 12.11
CA ASN A 145 2.30 -3.43 12.82
C ASN A 145 3.02 -2.50 11.84
N PHE A 146 3.29 -1.28 12.26
CA PHE A 146 4.34 -0.45 11.71
C PHE A 146 5.59 -0.52 12.60
N TYR A 147 6.75 -0.25 12.00
CA TYR A 147 8.05 -0.40 12.66
C TYR A 147 8.82 0.94 12.60
N PRO A 148 8.87 1.70 13.72
CA PRO A 148 9.48 3.04 13.73
C PRO A 148 10.99 3.05 13.53
N GLN A 149 11.68 1.97 13.93
CA GLN A 149 13.12 1.84 13.79
C GLN A 149 13.47 1.28 12.40
N ALA A 150 14.43 1.89 11.72
CA ALA A 150 14.96 1.37 10.46
C ALA A 150 15.51 -0.06 10.63
N TYR A 151 15.33 -0.87 9.60
CA TYR A 151 15.76 -2.28 9.54
C TYR A 151 15.03 -3.25 10.48
N THR A 152 13.88 -2.84 11.03
CA THR A 152 13.07 -3.70 11.90
C THR A 152 11.71 -4.07 11.30
N GLY A 153 11.35 -3.52 10.13
CA GLY A 153 10.14 -3.88 9.41
C GLY A 153 10.16 -5.33 8.92
N LEU A 154 8.99 -5.84 8.58
CA LEU A 154 8.84 -7.23 8.14
C LEU A 154 9.65 -7.50 6.87
N SER A 155 10.19 -8.72 6.77
CA SER A 155 10.74 -9.22 5.52
C SER A 155 9.61 -9.57 4.54
N LEU A 156 9.89 -9.50 3.24
CA LEU A 156 8.89 -9.74 2.20
C LEU A 156 8.30 -11.17 2.26
N ASP A 157 9.12 -12.17 2.47
CA ASP A 157 8.68 -13.57 2.51
C ASP A 157 7.79 -13.84 3.72
N PHE A 158 8.17 -13.32 4.89
CA PHE A 158 7.34 -13.40 6.09
C PHE A 158 5.99 -12.71 5.87
N PHE A 159 6.01 -11.47 5.37
CA PHE A 159 4.82 -10.69 5.08
C PHE A 159 3.86 -11.44 4.15
N LYS A 160 4.35 -11.94 3.01
CA LYS A 160 3.54 -12.69 2.05
C LYS A 160 2.89 -13.92 2.69
N ARG A 161 3.70 -14.73 3.36
CA ARG A 161 3.26 -16.00 3.94
C ARG A 161 2.20 -15.79 5.02
N ILE A 162 2.43 -14.85 5.93
CA ILE A 162 1.49 -14.64 7.04
C ILE A 162 0.20 -13.95 6.55
N THR A 163 0.30 -12.96 5.67
CA THR A 163 -0.88 -12.25 5.15
C THR A 163 -1.76 -13.17 4.32
N GLN A 164 -1.17 -14.05 3.51
CA GLN A 164 -1.92 -15.03 2.71
C GLN A 164 -2.82 -15.90 3.58
N LYS A 165 -2.37 -16.30 4.77
CA LYS A 165 -3.17 -17.09 5.72
C LYS A 165 -4.49 -16.40 6.11
N PHE A 166 -4.47 -15.07 6.27
CA PHE A 166 -5.68 -14.28 6.55
C PHE A 166 -6.56 -14.14 5.31
N LYS A 167 -5.97 -13.91 4.15
CA LYS A 167 -6.70 -13.84 2.87
C LYS A 167 -7.41 -15.15 2.54
N ASP A 168 -6.77 -16.30 2.78
CA ASP A 168 -7.36 -17.63 2.58
C ASP A 168 -8.59 -17.87 3.47
N ASN A 169 -8.72 -17.12 4.57
CA ASN A 169 -9.85 -17.15 5.47
C ASN A 169 -10.87 -16.02 5.23
N ASN A 170 -10.72 -15.24 4.15
CA ASN A 170 -11.54 -14.08 3.78
C ASN A 170 -11.53 -12.95 4.84
N ILE A 171 -10.45 -12.80 5.59
CA ILE A 171 -10.27 -11.70 6.54
C ILE A 171 -9.67 -10.51 5.80
N LYS A 172 -10.27 -9.33 5.98
CA LYS A 172 -9.72 -8.07 5.46
C LYS A 172 -8.41 -7.74 6.16
N THR A 173 -7.43 -7.31 5.37
CA THR A 173 -6.08 -7.05 5.83
C THR A 173 -5.69 -5.59 5.62
N ALA A 174 -4.93 -5.04 6.54
CA ALA A 174 -4.36 -3.70 6.44
C ALA A 174 -2.86 -3.70 6.69
N ALA A 175 -2.16 -2.72 6.11
CA ALA A 175 -0.75 -2.49 6.34
C ALA A 175 -0.41 -1.00 6.22
N PHE A 176 0.73 -0.62 6.80
CA PHE A 176 1.16 0.76 6.86
C PHE A 176 2.21 1.08 5.80
N ILE A 177 2.07 2.27 5.24
CA ILE A 177 3.07 3.00 4.45
C ILE A 177 3.49 4.25 5.21
N THR A 178 4.61 4.85 4.82
CA THR A 178 5.11 6.08 5.46
C THR A 178 5.11 7.26 4.51
N SER A 179 4.65 8.40 5.00
CA SER A 179 4.89 9.71 4.39
C SER A 179 6.31 10.16 4.70
N HIS A 180 6.99 10.75 3.73
CA HIS A 180 8.32 11.33 3.95
C HIS A 180 8.26 12.79 4.40
N SER A 181 7.11 13.46 4.23
CA SER A 181 6.88 14.83 4.71
C SER A 181 6.35 14.90 6.14
N ALA A 182 5.61 13.88 6.59
CA ALA A 182 4.98 13.83 7.91
C ALA A 182 6.01 13.57 9.02
N LYS A 183 5.82 14.26 10.17
CA LYS A 183 6.74 14.19 11.30
C LYS A 183 6.11 13.70 12.60
N VAL A 184 4.78 13.57 12.66
CA VAL A 184 4.07 13.16 13.86
C VAL A 184 3.78 11.66 13.82
N GLY A 185 4.14 10.99 14.90
CA GLY A 185 3.88 9.56 15.10
C GLY A 185 3.64 9.25 16.58
N PRO A 186 3.28 8.01 16.92
CA PRO A 186 2.98 7.63 18.30
C PRO A 186 4.24 7.67 19.20
N TRP A 187 5.42 7.54 18.60
CA TRP A 187 6.70 7.47 19.31
C TRP A 187 7.63 8.62 18.93
N VAL A 188 8.62 8.92 19.82
CA VAL A 188 9.65 9.94 19.55
C VAL A 188 10.56 9.49 18.41
N LEU A 189 10.95 8.20 18.38
CA LEU A 189 11.75 7.63 17.31
C LEU A 189 10.85 7.32 16.12
N SER A 190 11.16 7.89 14.97
CA SER A 190 10.48 7.56 13.71
C SER A 190 11.43 7.71 12.53
N HIS A 191 11.94 6.56 12.04
CA HIS A 191 12.61 6.46 10.74
C HIS A 191 11.62 6.08 9.63
N GLY A 192 10.37 6.50 9.76
CA GLY A 192 9.23 6.05 8.96
C GLY A 192 8.40 4.97 9.67
N LEU A 193 7.13 4.90 9.35
CA LEU A 193 6.17 3.98 9.98
C LEU A 193 5.61 2.99 8.96
N VAL A 194 6.46 2.11 8.44
CA VAL A 194 6.09 1.07 7.46
C VAL A 194 5.88 -0.29 8.13
N SER A 195 5.01 -1.11 7.55
CA SER A 195 4.92 -2.52 7.94
C SER A 195 6.02 -3.36 7.31
N LEU A 196 6.32 -3.12 6.04
CA LEU A 196 7.27 -3.89 5.25
C LEU A 196 8.55 -3.09 5.03
N GLU A 197 9.72 -3.64 5.41
CA GLU A 197 10.99 -2.91 5.40
C GLU A 197 11.39 -2.36 4.04
N ILE A 198 11.21 -3.15 2.97
CA ILE A 198 11.60 -2.73 1.62
C ILE A 198 10.89 -1.45 1.14
N LEU A 199 9.75 -1.09 1.74
CA LEU A 199 8.97 0.10 1.36
C LEU A 199 9.47 1.39 2.01
N ARG A 200 10.29 1.31 3.06
CA ARG A 200 10.64 2.43 3.93
C ARG A 200 11.16 3.67 3.20
N ASN A 201 11.99 3.46 2.21
CA ASN A 201 12.64 4.55 1.46
C ASN A 201 12.03 4.78 0.07
N MET A 202 10.99 4.01 -0.32
CA MET A 202 10.30 4.22 -1.58
C MET A 202 9.41 5.45 -1.50
N ARG A 203 9.20 6.15 -2.62
CA ARG A 203 8.19 7.20 -2.72
C ARG A 203 6.81 6.64 -2.34
N ILE A 204 5.98 7.45 -1.70
CA ILE A 204 4.73 6.98 -1.08
C ILE A 204 3.76 6.29 -2.06
N ASP A 205 3.69 6.72 -3.29
CA ASP A 205 2.89 6.08 -4.32
C ASP A 205 3.46 4.72 -4.76
N SER A 206 4.79 4.57 -4.82
CA SER A 206 5.44 3.29 -5.09
C SER A 206 5.19 2.28 -3.97
N GLN A 207 5.16 2.73 -2.69
CA GLN A 207 4.76 1.90 -1.56
C GLN A 207 3.32 1.38 -1.73
N TYR A 208 2.39 2.24 -2.14
CA TYR A 208 1.00 1.87 -2.36
C TYR A 208 0.82 0.97 -3.59
N LYS A 209 1.48 1.29 -4.71
CA LYS A 209 1.51 0.42 -5.91
C LYS A 209 1.95 -1.00 -5.56
N PHE A 210 2.95 -1.13 -4.68
CA PHE A 210 3.42 -2.44 -4.24
C PHE A 210 2.32 -3.24 -3.52
N TYR A 211 1.65 -2.67 -2.52
CA TYR A 211 0.56 -3.38 -1.83
C TYR A 211 -0.58 -3.76 -2.79
N ARG A 212 -0.94 -2.88 -3.69
CA ARG A 212 -1.95 -3.18 -4.73
C ARG A 212 -1.52 -4.32 -5.64
N ALA A 213 -0.28 -4.32 -6.11
CA ALA A 213 0.27 -5.36 -6.98
C ALA A 213 0.27 -6.73 -6.32
N THR A 214 0.57 -6.81 -5.01
CA THR A 214 0.52 -8.07 -4.26
C THR A 214 -0.89 -8.65 -4.15
N GLY A 215 -1.93 -7.82 -4.15
CA GLY A 215 -3.32 -8.22 -3.86
C GLY A 215 -3.54 -8.72 -2.43
N LEU A 216 -2.58 -8.56 -1.54
CA LEU A 216 -2.63 -9.06 -0.17
C LEU A 216 -3.22 -8.08 0.83
N ILE A 217 -3.24 -6.77 0.52
CA ILE A 217 -3.66 -5.71 1.42
C ILE A 217 -4.92 -5.02 0.88
N ASP A 218 -5.96 -5.00 1.69
CA ASP A 218 -7.24 -4.35 1.38
C ASP A 218 -7.22 -2.86 1.76
N ASP A 219 -6.64 -2.54 2.92
CA ASP A 219 -6.55 -1.18 3.43
C ASP A 219 -5.08 -0.77 3.61
N THR A 220 -4.67 0.31 2.96
CA THR A 220 -3.33 0.89 3.11
C THR A 220 -3.40 2.18 3.89
N ILE A 221 -2.67 2.26 4.99
CA ILE A 221 -2.75 3.36 5.96
C ILE A 221 -1.41 4.10 6.01
N ILE A 222 -1.44 5.43 5.92
CA ILE A 222 -0.26 6.25 6.20
C ILE A 222 -0.03 6.23 7.71
N GLY A 223 1.11 5.69 8.16
CA GLY A 223 1.38 5.47 9.59
C GLY A 223 1.70 6.74 10.36
N ASN A 224 2.38 7.71 9.76
CA ASN A 224 2.70 9.00 10.35
C ASN A 224 1.71 10.08 9.89
N SER A 225 1.44 11.07 10.77
CA SER A 225 0.39 12.07 10.57
C SER A 225 0.91 13.34 9.94
N PHE A 226 0.00 13.98 9.21
CA PHE A 226 0.17 15.19 8.41
C PHE A 226 1.03 14.97 7.18
N ALA A 227 0.70 13.91 6.42
CA ALA A 227 1.21 13.78 5.05
C ALA A 227 0.82 15.01 4.22
N SER A 228 1.71 15.44 3.32
CA SER A 228 1.47 16.61 2.48
C SER A 228 0.33 16.39 1.48
N GLU A 229 -0.29 17.48 1.03
CA GLU A 229 -1.33 17.43 0.00
C GLU A 229 -0.83 16.75 -1.28
N GLU A 230 0.45 16.95 -1.63
CA GLU A 230 1.07 16.30 -2.78
C GLU A 230 1.11 14.77 -2.61
N GLU A 231 1.50 14.27 -1.44
CA GLU A 231 1.52 12.83 -1.15
C GLU A 231 0.10 12.23 -1.18
N LEU A 232 -0.90 12.90 -0.58
CA LEU A 232 -2.29 12.46 -0.62
C LEU A 232 -2.83 12.42 -2.06
N LYS A 233 -2.50 13.40 -2.87
CA LYS A 233 -2.87 13.47 -4.30
C LYS A 233 -2.23 12.35 -5.11
N LEU A 234 -0.94 12.04 -4.86
CA LEU A 234 -0.24 10.93 -5.53
C LEU A 234 -0.93 9.59 -5.22
N LEU A 235 -1.26 9.33 -3.95
CA LEU A 235 -1.97 8.11 -3.54
C LEU A 235 -3.37 8.03 -4.17
N SER A 236 -4.12 9.12 -4.16
CA SER A 236 -5.44 9.20 -4.79
C SER A 236 -5.38 8.88 -6.30
N LYS A 237 -4.37 9.41 -7.00
CA LYS A 237 -4.16 9.12 -8.43
C LYS A 237 -3.94 7.63 -8.68
N VAL A 238 -3.13 6.98 -7.84
CA VAL A 238 -2.90 5.53 -7.93
C VAL A 238 -4.17 4.75 -7.60
N ASP A 239 -4.93 5.18 -6.58
CA ASP A 239 -6.17 4.49 -6.15
C ASP A 239 -7.25 4.51 -7.24
N GLN A 240 -7.41 5.64 -7.92
CA GLN A 240 -8.39 5.81 -9.01
C GLN A 240 -8.00 5.08 -10.30
N ASN A 241 -6.75 4.69 -10.48
CA ASN A 241 -6.29 3.98 -11.67
C ASN A 241 -6.17 2.47 -11.39
N PRO A 242 -7.02 1.63 -11.99
CA PRO A 242 -6.93 0.18 -11.80
C PRO A 242 -5.73 -0.46 -12.51
N ILE A 243 -5.07 0.28 -13.42
CA ILE A 243 -3.97 -0.22 -14.24
C ILE A 243 -2.65 0.05 -13.52
N ILE A 244 -1.80 -0.96 -13.42
CA ILE A 244 -0.46 -0.80 -12.87
C ILE A 244 0.35 0.17 -13.76
N SER A 245 1.00 1.16 -13.14
CA SER A 245 1.84 2.12 -13.83
C SER A 245 3.28 2.03 -13.34
N PHE A 246 4.23 2.10 -14.25
CA PHE A 246 5.65 2.13 -13.97
C PHE A 246 6.21 3.52 -14.23
N ARG A 247 6.86 4.13 -13.25
CA ARG A 247 7.53 5.40 -13.42
C ARG A 247 8.88 5.18 -14.10
N LEU A 248 9.17 6.01 -15.11
CA LEU A 248 10.45 5.99 -15.80
C LEU A 248 11.41 7.03 -15.25
N GLU A 249 12.70 6.70 -15.26
CA GLU A 249 13.77 7.67 -15.01
C GLU A 249 13.76 8.76 -16.08
N LYS A 250 13.70 10.03 -15.67
CA LYS A 250 13.58 11.17 -16.59
C LYS A 250 14.70 11.23 -17.62
N ASP A 251 15.91 10.85 -17.22
CA ASP A 251 17.08 10.90 -18.10
C ASP A 251 17.05 9.79 -19.16
N SER A 252 16.40 8.68 -18.88
CA SER A 252 16.34 7.53 -19.77
C SER A 252 15.46 7.74 -21.02
N ILE A 253 14.57 8.73 -20.99
CA ILE A 253 13.62 9.03 -22.08
C ILE A 253 13.96 10.26 -22.92
N LYS A 254 15.06 10.97 -22.60
CA LYS A 254 15.39 12.27 -23.21
C LYS A 254 15.67 12.22 -24.71
N ASN A 255 16.21 11.11 -25.18
CA ASN A 255 16.67 10.96 -26.57
C ASN A 255 15.70 10.12 -27.42
N ASN A 256 14.50 9.85 -26.91
CA ASN A 256 13.50 9.12 -27.65
C ASN A 256 12.95 9.90 -28.83
N THR A 257 12.67 9.20 -29.90
CA THR A 257 11.92 9.75 -31.04
C THR A 257 10.44 9.99 -30.66
N GLU A 258 9.73 10.74 -31.47
CA GLU A 258 8.30 11.01 -31.26
C GLU A 258 7.49 9.73 -31.23
N ILE A 259 7.77 8.78 -32.15
CA ILE A 259 7.07 7.49 -32.20
C ILE A 259 7.34 6.63 -30.98
N GLU A 260 8.55 6.64 -30.44
CA GLU A 260 8.89 5.90 -29.22
C GLU A 260 8.18 6.47 -27.99
N ASN A 261 8.11 7.81 -27.88
CA ASN A 261 7.32 8.45 -26.84
C ASN A 261 5.83 8.14 -26.98
N THR A 262 5.29 8.14 -28.20
CA THR A 262 3.91 7.74 -28.48
C THR A 262 3.65 6.29 -28.06
N ILE A 263 4.58 5.38 -28.33
CA ILE A 263 4.48 3.99 -27.90
C ILE A 263 4.49 3.90 -26.36
N LEU A 264 5.38 4.61 -25.69
CA LEU A 264 5.50 4.57 -24.23
C LEU A 264 4.25 5.10 -23.52
N PHE A 265 3.75 6.28 -23.94
CA PHE A 265 2.81 7.04 -23.12
C PHE A 265 1.37 7.05 -23.66
N ASP A 266 1.17 6.86 -24.96
CA ASP A 266 -0.14 6.98 -25.62
C ASP A 266 -0.73 5.66 -26.09
N ASN A 267 -0.02 4.54 -25.90
CA ASN A 267 -0.52 3.21 -26.19
C ASN A 267 -0.94 2.46 -24.94
N PRO A 268 -2.04 1.71 -24.99
CA PRO A 268 -2.33 0.70 -23.99
C PRO A 268 -1.33 -0.46 -24.11
N HIS A 269 -0.71 -0.84 -23.02
CA HIS A 269 0.15 -2.01 -22.94
C HIS A 269 -0.53 -3.14 -22.18
N PHE A 270 -0.20 -4.37 -22.54
CA PHE A 270 -0.50 -5.54 -21.73
C PHE A 270 0.59 -6.61 -21.88
N ARG A 271 0.83 -7.35 -20.83
CA ARG A 271 1.73 -8.49 -20.85
C ARG A 271 1.13 -9.62 -21.69
N ARG A 272 1.86 -10.16 -22.66
CA ARG A 272 1.42 -11.33 -23.42
C ARG A 272 1.11 -12.51 -22.51
N GLY A 273 0.15 -13.36 -22.95
CA GLY A 273 -0.23 -14.55 -22.20
C GLY A 273 0.84 -15.66 -22.22
N ASP A 274 1.65 -15.75 -23.29
CA ASP A 274 2.82 -16.60 -23.39
C ASP A 274 4.02 -15.93 -22.69
N THR A 275 4.09 -16.06 -21.39
CA THR A 275 5.13 -15.45 -20.56
C THR A 275 6.47 -16.21 -20.66
N ASN A 276 7.56 -15.49 -20.43
CA ASN A 276 8.91 -16.01 -20.30
C ASN A 276 9.66 -15.30 -19.18
N ASP A 277 10.84 -15.82 -18.83
CA ASP A 277 11.63 -15.35 -17.69
C ASP A 277 12.48 -14.11 -18.01
N TYR A 278 12.62 -13.72 -19.28
CA TYR A 278 13.58 -12.71 -19.73
C TYR A 278 12.93 -11.37 -20.01
N SER A 279 11.64 -11.34 -20.43
CA SER A 279 10.99 -10.09 -20.78
C SER A 279 9.46 -10.13 -20.65
N VAL A 280 8.88 -9.01 -20.23
CA VAL A 280 7.48 -8.68 -20.49
C VAL A 280 7.40 -8.21 -21.94
N ARG A 281 6.52 -8.81 -22.75
CA ARG A 281 6.32 -8.44 -24.15
C ARG A 281 4.96 -7.78 -24.34
N SER A 282 4.93 -6.61 -25.01
CA SER A 282 3.72 -5.90 -25.44
C SER A 282 3.77 -5.71 -26.96
N THR A 283 2.97 -6.47 -27.68
CA THR A 283 3.12 -6.62 -29.14
C THR A 283 2.24 -5.67 -29.97
N GLN A 284 1.33 -4.93 -29.36
CA GLN A 284 0.35 -4.09 -30.06
C GLN A 284 1.01 -2.96 -30.87
N SER A 285 2.06 -2.35 -30.31
CA SER A 285 2.82 -1.28 -30.97
C SER A 285 3.45 -1.76 -32.28
N ARG A 286 3.99 -2.99 -32.30
CA ARG A 286 4.54 -3.62 -33.52
C ARG A 286 3.52 -3.69 -34.67
N VAL A 287 2.26 -4.01 -34.33
CA VAL A 287 1.22 -4.14 -35.35
C VAL A 287 0.73 -2.77 -35.81
N LYS A 288 0.49 -1.86 -34.84
CA LYS A 288 -0.06 -0.54 -35.08
C LYS A 288 0.90 0.36 -35.87
N TYR A 289 2.20 0.28 -35.58
CA TYR A 289 3.24 1.14 -36.17
C TYR A 289 4.18 0.37 -37.13
N LYS A 290 3.65 -0.64 -37.80
CA LYS A 290 4.42 -1.51 -38.71
C LYS A 290 5.16 -0.73 -39.82
N SER A 291 4.58 0.36 -40.32
CA SER A 291 5.15 1.21 -41.37
C SER A 291 6.24 2.17 -40.87
N GLU A 292 6.29 2.41 -39.56
CA GLU A 292 7.22 3.37 -38.99
C GLU A 292 8.68 2.88 -39.01
N ASP A 293 9.60 3.82 -38.99
CA ASP A 293 11.03 3.56 -38.91
C ASP A 293 11.49 3.54 -37.45
N PHE A 294 12.25 2.51 -37.10
CA PHE A 294 12.85 2.34 -35.77
C PHE A 294 14.36 2.20 -35.91
N THR A 295 15.00 3.28 -36.39
CA THR A 295 16.45 3.32 -36.51
C THR A 295 17.12 3.00 -35.17
N ALA A 296 18.11 2.08 -35.19
CA ALA A 296 18.83 1.66 -34.00
C ALA A 296 19.57 2.83 -33.33
N HIS A 297 19.29 3.10 -32.05
CA HIS A 297 19.99 4.05 -31.21
C HIS A 297 19.95 3.56 -29.76
N ASN A 298 20.82 4.06 -28.90
CA ASN A 298 20.90 3.67 -27.49
C ASN A 298 20.80 2.13 -27.31
N THR A 299 21.70 1.41 -27.98
CA THR A 299 21.74 -0.04 -28.02
C THR A 299 22.93 -0.58 -27.21
N PRO A 300 22.87 -0.60 -25.87
CA PRO A 300 23.96 -1.14 -25.05
C PRO A 300 24.16 -2.62 -25.33
N GLU A 301 25.37 -3.13 -25.12
CA GLU A 301 25.69 -4.57 -25.26
C GLU A 301 24.90 -5.44 -24.27
N ILE A 302 24.67 -4.91 -23.06
CA ILE A 302 23.94 -5.60 -21.97
C ILE A 302 22.69 -4.80 -21.62
N LEU A 303 21.55 -5.48 -21.65
CA LEU A 303 20.27 -4.98 -21.16
C LEU A 303 20.07 -5.45 -19.73
N ARG A 304 19.58 -4.56 -18.85
CA ARG A 304 19.42 -4.80 -17.42
C ARG A 304 17.95 -4.95 -17.03
N LYS A 305 17.66 -5.63 -15.92
CA LYS A 305 16.30 -5.69 -15.37
C LYS A 305 15.76 -4.26 -15.18
N GLY A 306 14.53 -4.02 -15.66
CA GLY A 306 13.88 -2.71 -15.62
C GLY A 306 14.12 -1.82 -16.85
N ASP A 307 15.00 -2.20 -17.79
CA ASP A 307 15.09 -1.51 -19.06
C ASP A 307 13.82 -1.71 -19.88
N VAL A 308 13.28 -0.62 -20.41
CA VAL A 308 12.17 -0.63 -21.35
C VAL A 308 12.76 -0.43 -22.74
N VAL A 309 12.52 -1.38 -23.63
CA VAL A 309 13.14 -1.41 -24.96
C VAL A 309 12.10 -1.48 -26.05
N ILE A 310 12.42 -0.95 -27.22
CA ILE A 310 11.67 -1.19 -28.46
C ILE A 310 12.58 -1.91 -29.43
N CYS A 311 12.05 -3.00 -30.04
CA CYS A 311 12.76 -3.71 -31.10
C CYS A 311 12.94 -2.78 -32.30
N ASN A 312 14.19 -2.57 -32.72
CA ASN A 312 14.54 -1.66 -33.82
C ASN A 312 14.56 -2.40 -35.18
N ASN A 313 14.99 -1.71 -36.23
CA ASN A 313 14.98 -2.26 -37.60
C ASN A 313 15.81 -3.53 -37.77
N ASN A 314 16.84 -3.75 -36.92
CA ASN A 314 17.67 -4.96 -36.98
C ASN A 314 16.86 -6.25 -36.69
N TYR A 315 15.73 -6.12 -35.97
CA TYR A 315 14.85 -7.27 -35.66
C TYR A 315 13.72 -7.47 -36.68
N GLY A 316 13.75 -6.77 -37.81
CA GLY A 316 12.85 -7.00 -38.96
C GLY A 316 11.37 -7.06 -38.56
N GLN A 317 10.77 -8.25 -38.67
CA GLN A 317 9.35 -8.46 -38.37
C GLN A 317 8.93 -8.14 -36.93
N TYR A 318 9.87 -8.03 -35.99
CA TYR A 318 9.61 -7.68 -34.59
C TYR A 318 9.76 -6.18 -34.30
N LYS A 319 10.19 -5.39 -35.28
CA LYS A 319 10.38 -3.92 -35.08
C LYS A 319 9.13 -3.26 -34.52
N GLY A 320 9.30 -2.32 -33.60
CA GLY A 320 8.23 -1.62 -32.91
C GLY A 320 7.59 -2.39 -31.76
N GLU A 321 8.02 -3.65 -31.46
CA GLU A 321 7.54 -4.36 -30.27
C GLU A 321 8.17 -3.76 -29.01
N LEU A 322 7.34 -3.37 -28.03
CA LEU A 322 7.81 -2.93 -26.71
C LEU A 322 8.07 -4.16 -25.82
N GLN A 323 9.17 -4.11 -25.09
CA GLN A 323 9.51 -5.12 -24.09
C GLN A 323 10.03 -4.45 -22.82
N ILE A 324 9.81 -5.09 -21.65
CA ILE A 324 10.47 -4.72 -20.38
C ILE A 324 11.38 -5.89 -20.00
N ILE A 325 12.63 -5.61 -19.72
CA ILE A 325 13.64 -6.61 -19.40
C ILE A 325 13.46 -7.10 -17.95
N LEU A 326 13.36 -8.40 -17.76
CA LEU A 326 13.18 -9.06 -16.45
C LEU A 326 14.49 -9.60 -15.87
N GLN A 327 15.44 -9.96 -16.72
CA GLN A 327 16.77 -10.46 -16.34
C GLN A 327 17.83 -9.86 -17.24
N GLU A 328 19.01 -9.64 -16.68
CA GLU A 328 20.16 -9.19 -17.46
C GLU A 328 20.43 -10.13 -18.64
N GLN A 329 20.61 -9.55 -19.82
CA GLN A 329 20.79 -10.28 -21.06
C GLN A 329 21.60 -9.50 -22.08
N LYS A 330 22.26 -10.23 -23.01
CA LYS A 330 22.92 -9.58 -24.15
C LYS A 330 21.89 -8.99 -25.11
N ASN A 331 22.18 -7.83 -25.65
CA ASN A 331 21.44 -7.21 -26.74
C ASN A 331 21.90 -7.79 -28.07
N ILE A 332 21.40 -8.97 -28.42
CA ILE A 332 21.79 -9.70 -29.63
C ILE A 332 21.54 -8.83 -30.86
N ASP A 333 22.51 -8.79 -31.76
CA ASP A 333 22.48 -7.99 -33.00
C ASP A 333 22.16 -6.49 -32.78
N TYR A 334 22.30 -6.01 -31.55
CA TYR A 334 21.89 -4.66 -31.17
C TYR A 334 20.44 -4.33 -31.59
N GLY A 335 19.57 -5.35 -31.56
CA GLY A 335 18.22 -5.31 -32.09
C GLY A 335 17.20 -4.63 -31.20
N LYS A 336 17.60 -4.15 -30.00
CA LYS A 336 16.73 -3.48 -29.04
C LYS A 336 17.32 -2.12 -28.67
N SER A 337 16.55 -1.05 -28.88
CA SER A 337 16.87 0.30 -28.43
C SER A 337 16.26 0.52 -27.04
N VAL A 338 17.06 0.96 -26.07
CA VAL A 338 16.57 1.34 -24.73
C VAL A 338 15.87 2.69 -24.83
N VAL A 339 14.58 2.70 -24.57
CA VAL A 339 13.69 3.89 -24.67
C VAL A 339 13.20 4.37 -23.31
N GLY A 340 13.55 3.67 -22.24
CA GLY A 340 13.23 4.04 -20.86
C GLY A 340 13.86 3.07 -19.87
N ARG A 341 13.90 3.48 -18.61
CA ARG A 341 14.27 2.63 -17.49
C ARG A 341 13.29 2.86 -16.34
N ILE A 342 12.74 1.79 -15.82
CA ILE A 342 11.87 1.85 -14.63
C ILE A 342 12.73 2.27 -13.45
N VAL A 343 12.23 3.21 -12.62
CA VAL A 343 12.90 3.62 -11.39
C VAL A 343 13.15 2.41 -10.49
N GLU A 344 14.30 2.35 -9.84
CA GLU A 344 14.78 1.19 -9.09
C GLU A 344 13.75 0.64 -8.11
N GLU A 345 13.08 1.52 -7.38
CA GLU A 345 12.07 1.15 -6.36
C GLU A 345 10.81 0.49 -6.94
N GLU A 346 10.51 0.67 -8.23
CA GLU A 346 9.34 0.07 -8.89
C GLU A 346 9.68 -1.20 -9.71
N ILE A 347 10.95 -1.57 -9.84
CA ILE A 347 11.37 -2.78 -10.56
C ILE A 347 10.73 -4.04 -9.95
N ILE A 348 10.56 -4.06 -8.62
CA ILE A 348 9.92 -5.17 -7.91
C ILE A 348 8.46 -5.40 -8.33
N LEU A 349 7.77 -4.39 -8.85
CA LEU A 349 6.38 -4.53 -9.32
C LEU A 349 6.26 -5.45 -10.53
N LEU A 350 7.35 -5.61 -11.31
CA LEU A 350 7.39 -6.52 -12.46
C LEU A 350 7.13 -7.99 -12.06
N ASP A 351 7.49 -8.37 -10.84
CA ASP A 351 7.32 -9.72 -10.33
C ASP A 351 5.83 -10.06 -10.08
N TYR A 352 4.97 -9.04 -10.03
CA TYR A 352 3.51 -9.15 -9.79
C TYR A 352 2.66 -8.90 -11.04
N LEU A 353 3.24 -8.43 -12.14
CA LEU A 353 2.50 -8.19 -13.38
C LEU A 353 2.08 -9.54 -13.99
N LYS A 354 0.78 -9.81 -14.00
CA LYS A 354 0.22 -11.10 -14.44
C LYS A 354 0.11 -11.20 -15.97
N PRO A 355 0.03 -12.43 -16.54
CA PRO A 355 -0.33 -12.62 -17.95
C PRO A 355 -1.63 -11.90 -18.30
N LEU A 356 -1.68 -11.23 -19.44
CA LEU A 356 -2.80 -10.43 -19.97
C LEU A 356 -3.14 -9.18 -19.14
N GLU A 357 -2.42 -8.90 -18.07
CA GLU A 357 -2.61 -7.69 -17.29
C GLU A 357 -2.13 -6.46 -18.06
N ARG A 358 -2.91 -5.37 -17.91
CA ARG A 358 -2.59 -4.07 -18.51
C ARG A 358 -1.58 -3.31 -17.64
N PHE A 359 -0.74 -2.54 -18.32
CA PHE A 359 0.18 -1.63 -17.64
C PHE A 359 0.40 -0.35 -18.46
N THR A 360 0.91 0.68 -17.81
CA THR A 360 1.25 1.98 -18.41
C THR A 360 2.58 2.49 -17.87
N PHE A 361 3.09 3.56 -18.48
CA PHE A 361 4.27 4.25 -17.99
C PHE A 361 3.93 5.68 -17.55
N GLU A 362 4.69 6.18 -16.58
CA GLU A 362 4.64 7.56 -16.06
C GLU A 362 6.01 8.22 -16.22
N LYS A 363 5.98 9.56 -16.47
CA LYS A 363 7.20 10.39 -16.57
C LYS A 363 7.73 10.77 -15.18
#